data_157b72afab2a76eed4ba5c101b86d8c4
#
_entry.id   157b72afab2a76eed4ba5c101b86d8c4
#
_cell.length_a   1.000
_cell.length_b   1.000
_cell.length_c   1.000
_cell.angle_alpha   90.00
_cell.angle_beta   90.00
_cell.angle_gamma   90.00
#
_symmetry.space_group_name_H-M   'P 1'
#
loop_
_entity.id
_entity.type
_entity.pdbx_description
1 polymer ?
#
loop_
_entity_poly.entity_id
_entity_poly.type
_entity_poly.pdbx_seq_one_letter_code
_entity_poly.pdbx_strand_id
1 'polypeptide(L)'
;MLKKRACLLCLMALLSLVSCKPKYGVNSAPVMTTAAADQVILIDFDQISDDVIENMNPEDFPFVKSLSLSGSNDTHMVEVQAEIVENVSPEALTIFLDQLMREISNAGAVQDFRYSKSTDESYGSFFQKIGVHYVITRGEETVEDVTVQPGETFPFTV
;
A
#
# COMPACT_ATOMS: atom_id res chain seq x y z
N MET A 1 -54.14 40.80 -33.12
CA MET A 1 -53.54 40.41 -31.82
C MET A 1 -52.53 39.25 -31.94
N LEU A 2 -52.43 38.58 -33.06
CA LEU A 2 -51.52 37.38 -33.23
C LEU A 2 -50.04 37.75 -33.44
N LYS A 3 -49.73 38.90 -34.07
CA LYS A 3 -48.32 39.33 -34.35
C LYS A 3 -47.52 39.70 -33.10
N LYS A 4 -48.16 40.17 -32.03
CA LYS A 4 -47.44 40.52 -30.76
C LYS A 4 -47.07 39.32 -29.92
N ARG A 5 -47.76 38.17 -30.07
CA ARG A 5 -47.46 36.94 -29.32
C ARG A 5 -46.30 36.16 -29.93
N ALA A 6 -46.14 36.23 -31.27
CA ALA A 6 -45.03 35.59 -31.97
C ALA A 6 -43.64 36.23 -31.63
N CYS A 7 -43.64 37.57 -31.44
CA CYS A 7 -42.40 38.30 -31.09
C CYS A 7 -41.92 38.01 -29.64
N LEU A 8 -42.86 37.76 -28.73
CA LEU A 8 -42.55 37.43 -27.33
C LEU A 8 -41.97 36.01 -27.16
N LEU A 9 -42.41 35.07 -28.00
CA LEU A 9 -41.92 33.69 -28.02
C LEU A 9 -40.51 33.60 -28.63
N CYS A 10 -40.20 34.42 -29.66
CA CYS A 10 -38.83 34.51 -30.21
C CYS A 10 -37.84 35.16 -29.24
N LEU A 11 -38.30 36.11 -28.40
CA LEU A 11 -37.41 36.76 -27.42
C LEU A 11 -37.03 35.82 -26.27
N MET A 12 -37.97 34.92 -25.86
CA MET A 12 -37.68 33.89 -24.84
C MET A 12 -36.76 32.78 -25.32
N ALA A 13 -36.77 32.46 -26.63
CA ALA A 13 -35.90 31.45 -27.19
C ALA A 13 -34.44 31.91 -27.35
N LEU A 14 -34.19 33.22 -27.40
CA LEU A 14 -32.85 33.81 -27.52
C LEU A 14 -32.11 33.96 -26.18
N LEU A 15 -32.85 33.86 -25.04
CA LEU A 15 -32.27 33.98 -23.70
C LEU A 15 -31.75 32.63 -23.14
N SER A 16 -32.04 31.51 -23.80
CA SER A 16 -31.59 30.19 -23.35
C SER A 16 -30.23 29.74 -23.89
N LEU A 17 -29.56 30.54 -24.73
CA LEU A 17 -28.27 30.17 -25.32
C LEU A 17 -27.05 30.82 -24.65
N VAL A 18 -27.19 31.48 -23.51
CA VAL A 18 -26.08 32.17 -22.85
C VAL A 18 -25.76 31.53 -21.51
N SER A 19 -25.71 30.23 -21.42
CA SER A 19 -25.25 29.62 -20.18
C SER A 19 -24.47 28.31 -20.39
N CYS A 20 -23.46 28.36 -21.27
CA CYS A 20 -22.37 27.40 -21.17
C CYS A 20 -21.07 28.20 -21.25
N LYS A 21 -20.73 28.88 -20.15
CA LYS A 21 -19.31 29.21 -19.95
C LYS A 21 -18.61 27.86 -19.70
N PRO A 22 -17.62 27.49 -20.54
CA PRO A 22 -16.81 26.32 -20.22
C PRO A 22 -16.20 26.56 -18.85
N LYS A 23 -16.43 25.62 -17.94
CA LYS A 23 -15.94 25.65 -16.56
C LYS A 23 -14.41 25.66 -16.49
N TYR A 24 -13.78 25.46 -17.63
CA TYR A 24 -12.33 25.51 -17.81
C TYR A 24 -12.04 26.58 -18.89
N GLY A 25 -11.40 27.67 -18.48
CA GLY A 25 -10.90 28.68 -19.43
C GLY A 25 -9.90 28.02 -20.40
N VAL A 26 -9.89 28.50 -21.63
CA VAL A 26 -9.07 28.00 -22.75
C VAL A 26 -7.55 28.05 -22.46
N ASN A 27 -7.14 28.66 -21.34
CA ASN A 27 -5.75 28.78 -20.90
C ASN A 27 -5.40 27.98 -19.64
N SER A 28 -6.28 27.17 -19.14
CA SER A 28 -5.91 26.17 -18.12
C SER A 28 -5.59 24.84 -18.83
N ALA A 29 -4.43 24.76 -19.49
CA ALA A 29 -3.80 23.50 -19.65
C ALA A 29 -3.81 22.85 -18.25
N PRO A 30 -4.21 21.56 -18.10
CA PRO A 30 -4.04 20.90 -16.83
C PRO A 30 -2.55 21.04 -16.48
N VAL A 31 -2.26 21.83 -15.45
CA VAL A 31 -0.95 21.78 -14.84
C VAL A 31 -0.89 20.37 -14.30
N MET A 32 -0.30 19.47 -15.06
CA MET A 32 0.26 18.28 -14.50
C MET A 32 1.33 18.79 -13.54
N THR A 33 0.95 18.99 -12.29
CA THR A 33 1.91 19.00 -11.21
C THR A 33 2.52 17.62 -11.26
N THR A 34 3.63 17.48 -11.97
CA THR A 34 4.57 16.40 -11.70
C THR A 34 4.82 16.56 -10.22
N ALA A 35 4.24 15.69 -9.41
CA ALA A 35 4.66 15.56 -8.03
C ALA A 35 6.17 15.47 -8.11
N ALA A 36 6.85 16.42 -7.48
CA ALA A 36 8.29 16.50 -7.55
C ALA A 36 8.79 15.10 -7.15
N ALA A 37 9.66 14.51 -7.96
CA ALA A 37 10.20 13.17 -7.73
C ALA A 37 10.92 13.04 -6.37
N ASP A 38 11.10 14.16 -5.68
CA ASP A 38 11.76 14.32 -4.39
C ASP A 38 10.79 14.49 -3.20
N GLN A 39 9.48 14.33 -3.41
CA GLN A 39 8.58 14.39 -2.26
C GLN A 39 8.76 13.10 -1.44
N VAL A 40 9.38 13.25 -0.25
CA VAL A 40 9.48 12.16 0.72
C VAL A 40 8.06 11.79 1.14
N ILE A 41 7.58 10.64 0.70
CA ILE A 41 6.33 10.07 1.20
C ILE A 41 6.67 9.32 2.46
N LEU A 42 6.08 9.75 3.57
CA LEU A 42 6.18 9.03 4.82
C LEU A 42 5.24 7.82 4.75
N ILE A 43 5.78 6.66 5.08
CA ILE A 43 5.01 5.42 5.18
C ILE A 43 4.27 5.41 6.51
N ASP A 44 2.99 5.09 6.48
CA ASP A 44 2.18 4.84 7.67
C ASP A 44 2.34 3.36 8.06
N PHE A 45 3.25 3.09 8.98
CA PHE A 45 3.54 1.72 9.41
C PHE A 45 2.43 1.14 10.29
N ASP A 46 1.63 1.97 10.96
CA ASP A 46 0.48 1.50 11.73
C ASP A 46 -0.57 0.95 10.77
N GLN A 47 -0.82 1.64 9.65
CA GLN A 47 -1.70 1.15 8.60
C GLN A 47 -1.16 -0.14 7.95
N ILE A 48 0.16 -0.25 7.70
CA ILE A 48 0.74 -1.50 7.19
C ILE A 48 0.50 -2.64 8.19
N SER A 49 0.70 -2.39 9.48
CA SER A 49 0.47 -3.39 10.52
C SER A 49 -0.97 -3.90 10.52
N ASP A 50 -1.93 -2.98 10.47
CA ASP A 50 -3.36 -3.32 10.46
C ASP A 50 -3.73 -4.12 9.20
N ASP A 51 -3.31 -3.66 8.02
CA ASP A 51 -3.58 -4.31 6.73
C ASP A 51 -2.98 -5.74 6.69
N VAL A 52 -1.74 -5.90 7.17
CA VAL A 52 -1.06 -7.20 7.18
C VAL A 52 -1.74 -8.16 8.16
N ILE A 53 -2.06 -7.71 9.39
CA ILE A 53 -2.72 -8.56 10.37
C ILE A 53 -4.11 -8.99 9.90
N GLU A 54 -4.84 -8.10 9.20
CA GLU A 54 -6.15 -8.42 8.62
C GLU A 54 -6.03 -9.45 7.49
N ASN A 55 -5.00 -9.34 6.63
CA ASN A 55 -4.80 -10.20 5.48
C ASN A 55 -4.16 -11.56 5.81
N MET A 56 -3.39 -11.63 6.90
CA MET A 56 -2.78 -12.88 7.37
C MET A 56 -3.82 -13.73 8.10
N ASN A 57 -4.54 -14.57 7.34
CA ASN A 57 -5.60 -15.41 7.90
C ASN A 57 -5.06 -16.38 8.95
N PRO A 58 -5.52 -16.33 10.22
CA PRO A 58 -5.06 -17.24 11.27
C PRO A 58 -5.35 -18.73 10.99
N GLU A 59 -6.34 -19.02 10.12
CA GLU A 59 -6.68 -20.40 9.76
C GLU A 59 -5.60 -21.02 8.87
N ASP A 60 -4.91 -20.23 8.06
CA ASP A 60 -3.82 -20.68 7.18
C ASP A 60 -2.53 -20.92 7.96
N PHE A 61 -2.35 -20.20 9.08
CA PHE A 61 -1.16 -20.29 9.94
C PHE A 61 -1.51 -20.58 11.40
N PRO A 62 -2.19 -21.70 11.71
CA PRO A 62 -2.68 -22.01 13.07
C PRO A 62 -1.56 -22.22 14.08
N PHE A 63 -0.33 -22.31 13.64
CA PHE A 63 0.86 -22.40 14.47
C PHE A 63 1.39 -21.04 14.94
N VAL A 64 0.91 -19.92 14.39
CA VAL A 64 1.27 -18.57 14.84
C VAL A 64 0.36 -18.18 15.99
N LYS A 65 0.92 -17.95 17.17
CA LYS A 65 0.19 -17.53 18.37
C LYS A 65 -0.04 -16.04 18.44
N SER A 66 0.96 -15.27 18.00
CA SER A 66 0.91 -13.82 17.94
C SER A 66 1.76 -13.30 16.81
N LEU A 67 1.33 -12.21 16.21
CA LEU A 67 2.04 -11.46 15.19
C LEU A 67 1.90 -9.97 15.52
N SER A 68 2.99 -9.25 15.51
CA SER A 68 3.01 -7.79 15.63
C SER A 68 4.01 -7.19 14.67
N LEU A 69 3.62 -6.03 14.12
CA LEU A 69 4.45 -5.26 13.21
C LEU A 69 4.53 -3.82 13.70
N SER A 70 5.64 -3.20 13.46
CA SER A 70 5.85 -1.77 13.62
C SER A 70 6.89 -1.31 12.61
N GLY A 71 7.15 -0.01 12.51
CA GLY A 71 8.20 0.47 11.64
C GLY A 71 8.53 1.93 11.87
N SER A 72 9.57 2.39 11.19
CA SER A 72 10.05 3.75 11.34
C SER A 72 10.57 4.32 10.03
N ASN A 73 10.09 5.52 9.70
CA ASN A 73 10.59 6.29 8.56
C ASN A 73 12.02 6.80 8.77
N ASP A 74 12.45 6.95 10.03
CA ASP A 74 13.79 7.43 10.34
C ASP A 74 14.85 6.36 10.09
N THR A 75 14.54 5.10 10.45
CA THR A 75 15.44 3.96 10.23
C THR A 75 15.21 3.27 8.91
N HIS A 76 14.10 3.54 8.22
CA HIS A 76 13.65 2.83 7.03
C HIS A 76 13.53 1.31 7.26
N MET A 77 12.99 0.91 8.40
CA MET A 77 12.87 -0.48 8.80
C MET A 77 11.45 -0.82 9.23
N VAL A 78 11.03 -2.03 8.90
CA VAL A 78 9.89 -2.72 9.50
C VAL A 78 10.41 -3.67 10.55
N GLU A 79 9.81 -3.66 11.72
CA GLU A 79 10.07 -4.59 12.82
C GLU A 79 8.92 -5.59 12.89
N VAL A 80 9.22 -6.86 12.84
CA VAL A 80 8.26 -7.96 12.92
C VAL A 80 8.59 -8.84 14.11
N GLN A 81 7.58 -9.15 14.92
CA GLN A 81 7.70 -10.14 15.99
C GLN A 81 6.57 -11.15 15.87
N ALA A 82 6.91 -12.44 15.86
CA ALA A 82 5.94 -13.50 15.86
C ALA A 82 6.30 -14.57 16.89
N GLU A 83 5.29 -15.06 17.61
CA GLU A 83 5.41 -16.23 18.48
C GLU A 83 4.74 -17.43 17.81
N ILE A 84 5.44 -18.56 17.76
CA ILE A 84 4.95 -19.80 17.17
C ILE A 84 4.82 -20.92 18.21
N VAL A 85 4.05 -21.96 17.86
CA VAL A 85 3.96 -23.19 18.69
C VAL A 85 5.24 -24.03 18.59
N GLU A 86 5.38 -25.03 19.48
CA GLU A 86 6.62 -25.81 19.60
C GLU A 86 6.99 -26.68 18.38
N ASN A 87 5.99 -27.21 17.67
CA ASN A 87 6.21 -28.21 16.62
C ASN A 87 5.88 -27.65 15.23
N VAL A 88 6.62 -26.64 14.77
CA VAL A 88 6.50 -26.07 13.42
C VAL A 88 7.63 -26.59 12.56
N SER A 89 7.31 -27.09 11.36
CA SER A 89 8.36 -27.50 10.43
C SER A 89 9.05 -26.28 9.81
N PRO A 90 10.34 -26.40 9.43
CA PRO A 90 11.03 -25.32 8.75
C PRO A 90 10.32 -24.85 7.47
N GLU A 91 9.73 -25.78 6.72
CA GLU A 91 8.99 -25.48 5.50
C GLU A 91 7.74 -24.63 5.77
N ALA A 92 6.97 -24.98 6.84
CA ALA A 92 5.79 -24.21 7.24
C ALA A 92 6.18 -22.79 7.67
N LEU A 93 7.29 -22.65 8.40
CA LEU A 93 7.81 -21.34 8.79
C LEU A 93 8.24 -20.53 7.58
N THR A 94 8.92 -21.16 6.61
CA THR A 94 9.32 -20.49 5.35
C THR A 94 8.11 -19.98 4.56
N ILE A 95 7.05 -20.78 4.44
CA ILE A 95 5.81 -20.38 3.76
C ILE A 95 5.15 -19.19 4.48
N PHE A 96 5.12 -19.23 5.81
CA PHE A 96 4.58 -18.11 6.60
C PHE A 96 5.39 -16.83 6.39
N LEU A 97 6.71 -16.90 6.44
CA LEU A 97 7.59 -15.75 6.23
C LEU A 97 7.47 -15.20 4.80
N ASP A 98 7.41 -16.07 3.78
CA ASP A 98 7.19 -15.64 2.39
C ASP A 98 5.87 -14.88 2.24
N GLN A 99 4.77 -15.43 2.75
CA GLN A 99 3.47 -14.77 2.68
C GLN A 99 3.48 -13.44 3.45
N LEU A 100 4.06 -13.42 4.65
CA LEU A 100 4.15 -12.22 5.47
C LEU A 100 4.91 -11.10 4.75
N MET A 101 6.07 -11.39 4.13
CA MET A 101 6.83 -10.39 3.38
C MET A 101 6.06 -9.88 2.15
N ARG A 102 5.31 -10.75 1.48
CA ARG A 102 4.44 -10.35 0.37
C ARG A 102 3.34 -9.38 0.84
N GLU A 103 2.68 -9.67 1.95
CA GLU A 103 1.63 -8.81 2.50
C GLU A 103 2.19 -7.45 2.95
N ILE A 104 3.34 -7.41 3.62
CA ILE A 104 4.02 -6.16 3.99
C ILE A 104 4.34 -5.33 2.73
N SER A 105 4.91 -5.94 1.70
CA SER A 105 5.23 -5.24 0.44
C SER A 105 3.99 -4.72 -0.27
N ASN A 106 2.92 -5.51 -0.29
CA ASN A 106 1.65 -5.14 -0.92
C ASN A 106 0.97 -3.98 -0.18
N ALA A 107 0.97 -4.00 1.16
CA ALA A 107 0.46 -2.91 1.99
C ALA A 107 1.25 -1.61 1.75
N GLY A 108 2.59 -1.69 1.67
CA GLY A 108 3.43 -0.55 1.31
C GLY A 108 3.14 -0.02 -0.10
N ALA A 109 2.91 -0.90 -1.08
CA ALA A 109 2.57 -0.52 -2.45
C ALA A 109 1.18 0.10 -2.59
N VAL A 110 0.27 -0.10 -1.65
CA VAL A 110 -1.02 0.59 -1.59
C VAL A 110 -0.85 2.05 -1.18
N GLN A 111 0.08 2.33 -0.28
CA GLN A 111 0.32 3.70 0.21
C GLN A 111 1.08 4.57 -0.79
N ASP A 112 1.96 3.96 -1.57
CA ASP A 112 2.77 4.68 -2.55
C ASP A 112 2.85 3.91 -3.87
N PHE A 113 2.19 4.43 -4.90
CA PHE A 113 2.13 3.83 -6.24
C PHE A 113 3.52 3.70 -6.93
N ARG A 114 4.57 4.29 -6.38
CA ARG A 114 5.95 4.11 -6.85
C ARG A 114 6.52 2.74 -6.48
N TYR A 115 5.93 2.08 -5.49
CA TYR A 115 6.25 0.69 -5.17
C TYR A 115 5.43 -0.26 -6.05
N SER A 116 6.08 -1.28 -6.58
CA SER A 116 5.39 -2.39 -7.24
C SER A 116 4.94 -3.42 -6.20
N LYS A 117 3.78 -4.03 -6.45
CA LYS A 117 3.29 -5.15 -5.64
C LYS A 117 4.19 -6.39 -5.81
N SER A 118 4.08 -7.31 -4.86
CA SER A 118 4.70 -8.63 -4.96
C SER A 118 4.05 -9.47 -6.08
N THR A 119 4.81 -10.43 -6.55
CA THR A 119 4.41 -11.47 -7.52
C THR A 119 4.94 -12.81 -7.03
N ASP A 120 4.59 -13.92 -7.69
CA ASP A 120 5.12 -15.25 -7.32
C ASP A 120 6.65 -15.32 -7.36
N GLU A 121 7.30 -14.46 -8.16
CA GLU A 121 8.74 -14.44 -8.35
C GLU A 121 9.46 -13.32 -7.58
N SER A 122 8.73 -12.38 -6.97
CA SER A 122 9.31 -11.17 -6.40
C SER A 122 8.47 -10.61 -5.25
N TYR A 123 9.13 -10.06 -4.24
CA TYR A 123 8.49 -9.26 -3.18
C TYR A 123 8.17 -7.82 -3.61
N GLY A 124 8.24 -7.48 -4.90
CA GLY A 124 8.03 -6.12 -5.38
C GLY A 124 9.19 -5.18 -5.05
N SER A 125 8.92 -3.89 -5.01
CA SER A 125 9.99 -2.88 -4.83
C SER A 125 9.97 -2.17 -3.47
N PHE A 126 9.06 -2.49 -2.58
CA PHE A 126 9.00 -1.89 -1.24
C PHE A 126 10.31 -2.13 -0.47
N PHE A 127 10.78 -3.37 -0.43
CA PHE A 127 12.01 -3.75 0.26
C PHE A 127 13.31 -3.27 -0.42
N GLN A 128 13.22 -2.64 -1.59
CA GLN A 128 14.37 -1.92 -2.16
C GLN A 128 14.71 -0.62 -1.41
N LYS A 129 13.76 -0.11 -0.61
CA LYS A 129 13.88 1.15 0.13
C LYS A 129 13.68 1.00 1.63
N ILE A 130 12.95 -0.02 2.04
CA ILE A 130 12.62 -0.30 3.44
C ILE A 130 13.18 -1.68 3.76
N GLY A 131 13.98 -1.77 4.80
CA GLY A 131 14.47 -3.06 5.30
C GLY A 131 13.46 -3.70 6.25
N VAL A 132 13.77 -4.91 6.70
CA VAL A 132 12.98 -5.60 7.71
C VAL A 132 13.88 -6.29 8.73
N HIS A 133 13.51 -6.19 9.98
CA HIS A 133 14.06 -7.01 11.05
C HIS A 133 12.92 -7.89 11.59
N TYR A 134 13.09 -9.20 11.55
CA TYR A 134 12.10 -10.12 12.08
C TYR A 134 12.68 -11.03 13.14
N VAL A 135 11.90 -11.19 14.21
CA VAL A 135 12.22 -12.07 15.34
C VAL A 135 11.08 -13.09 15.49
N ILE A 136 11.42 -14.36 15.37
CA ILE A 136 10.50 -15.47 15.60
C ILE A 136 10.86 -16.16 16.90
N THR A 137 9.89 -16.28 17.79
CA THR A 137 10.08 -16.93 19.10
C THR A 137 9.20 -18.16 19.25
N ARG A 138 9.65 -19.07 20.08
CA ARG A 138 8.94 -20.27 20.52
C ARG A 138 8.99 -20.30 22.04
N GLY A 139 7.97 -19.73 22.68
CA GLY A 139 8.02 -19.44 24.11
C GLY A 139 9.17 -18.47 24.43
N GLU A 140 10.13 -18.91 25.25
CA GLU A 140 11.31 -18.09 25.61
C GLU A 140 12.50 -18.24 24.64
N GLU A 141 12.42 -19.17 23.69
CA GLU A 141 13.49 -19.45 22.73
C GLU A 141 13.34 -18.56 21.48
N THR A 142 14.41 -17.87 21.07
CA THR A 142 14.49 -17.22 19.77
C THR A 142 14.87 -18.27 18.72
N VAL A 143 13.97 -18.48 17.76
CA VAL A 143 14.16 -19.43 16.65
C VAL A 143 14.86 -18.75 15.48
N GLU A 144 14.44 -17.51 15.17
CA GLU A 144 15.06 -16.67 14.16
C GLU A 144 15.17 -15.23 14.64
N ASP A 145 16.25 -14.57 14.31
CA ASP A 145 16.51 -13.16 14.55
C ASP A 145 17.36 -12.65 13.37
N VAL A 146 16.67 -12.05 12.40
CA VAL A 146 17.24 -11.74 11.09
C VAL A 146 16.94 -10.31 10.69
N THR A 147 17.96 -9.61 10.24
CA THR A 147 17.83 -8.29 9.62
C THR A 147 18.18 -8.38 8.14
N VAL A 148 17.27 -7.91 7.29
CA VAL A 148 17.45 -7.74 5.85
C VAL A 148 17.46 -6.25 5.55
N GLN A 149 18.60 -5.74 5.07
CA GLN A 149 18.73 -4.32 4.75
C GLN A 149 17.99 -3.97 3.46
N PRO A 150 17.63 -2.69 3.23
CA PRO A 150 17.03 -2.26 1.98
C PRO A 150 17.82 -2.75 0.75
N GLY A 151 17.16 -3.45 -0.17
CA GLY A 151 17.75 -3.99 -1.39
C GLY A 151 18.46 -5.33 -1.25
N GLU A 152 18.56 -5.89 -0.06
CA GLU A 152 19.08 -7.23 0.15
C GLU A 152 18.05 -8.32 -0.20
N THR A 153 18.54 -9.52 -0.44
CA THR A 153 17.73 -10.70 -0.73
C THR A 153 17.36 -11.40 0.57
N PHE A 154 16.12 -11.85 0.68
CA PHE A 154 15.68 -12.66 1.82
C PHE A 154 16.41 -14.00 1.89
N PRO A 155 16.72 -14.50 3.10
CA PRO A 155 17.45 -15.75 3.28
C PRO A 155 16.60 -17.00 2.99
N PHE A 156 15.31 -16.82 2.70
CA PHE A 156 14.39 -17.89 2.34
C PHE A 156 13.83 -17.65 0.93
N THR A 157 13.57 -18.73 0.20
CA THR A 157 12.84 -18.75 -1.08
C THR A 157 11.86 -19.91 -1.04
N VAL A 158 10.66 -19.68 -1.52
CA VAL A 158 9.64 -20.73 -1.73
C VAL A 158 9.70 -21.25 -3.14
#